data_8eb0b0da8d07e96719c1e7a8b1b960ef
#
_entry.id   8eb0b0da8d07e96719c1e7a8b1b960ef
#
_cell.length_a   1.000
_cell.length_b   1.000
_cell.length_c   1.000
_cell.angle_alpha   90.00
_cell.angle_beta   90.00
_cell.angle_gamma   90.00
#
_symmetry.space_group_name_H-M   'P 1'
#
loop_
_entity.id
_entity.type
_entity.pdbx_description
1 polymer ?
#
loop_
_entity_poly.entity_id
_entity_poly.type
_entity_poly.pdbx_seq_one_letter_code
_entity_poly.pdbx_strand_id
1 'polypeptide(L)'
;MRKKYFALKSLRHLGFALFFGLTVQAQTYTSWKVGSTTDVTTTTTGGICLMGGGTDNDDAIKWMFQKAGGGDVVVLRSAGTDGYNTYMYSELGVPVNSVETIIIDTRAKASIAAIATKIRNAEALFIAGGDQATYVSYWKDTPVEDAINYLINTKKVPVGGTSAGCAILGQYYYSAANSSVTSAQALANPYA
;
A
#
# COMPACT_ATOMS: atom_id res chain seq x y z
N MET A 1 -62.94 54.99 -30.59
CA MET A 1 -61.54 54.73 -30.05
C MET A 1 -61.43 53.25 -29.80
N ARG A 2 -60.63 52.49 -30.61
CA ARG A 2 -60.39 51.03 -30.42
C ARG A 2 -59.05 50.86 -29.73
N LYS A 3 -59.02 50.30 -28.50
CA LYS A 3 -57.82 49.91 -27.80
C LYS A 3 -57.31 48.55 -28.32
N LYS A 4 -56.06 48.51 -28.86
CA LYS A 4 -55.35 47.28 -29.25
C LYS A 4 -54.65 46.72 -28.03
N TYR A 5 -54.98 45.49 -27.64
CA TYR A 5 -54.21 44.76 -26.63
C TYR A 5 -53.07 43.95 -27.29
N PHE A 6 -51.87 44.22 -26.88
CA PHE A 6 -50.68 43.44 -27.27
C PHE A 6 -50.58 42.20 -26.38
N ALA A 7 -50.67 41.01 -26.97
CA ALA A 7 -50.48 39.76 -26.26
C ALA A 7 -48.98 39.43 -26.27
N LEU A 8 -48.35 39.42 -25.07
CA LEU A 8 -46.97 38.96 -24.87
C LEU A 8 -46.97 37.43 -24.91
N LYS A 9 -46.34 36.81 -25.93
CA LYS A 9 -46.09 35.37 -25.97
C LYS A 9 -44.89 35.07 -25.09
N SER A 10 -45.10 34.43 -23.95
CA SER A 10 -44.07 33.92 -23.08
C SER A 10 -43.36 32.70 -23.74
N LEU A 11 -42.14 32.86 -24.15
CA LEU A 11 -41.27 31.81 -24.68
C LEU A 11 -40.68 31.05 -23.51
N ARG A 12 -41.26 29.86 -23.16
CA ARG A 12 -40.70 28.96 -22.16
C ARG A 12 -39.49 28.26 -22.75
N HIS A 13 -38.26 28.66 -22.31
CA HIS A 13 -37.06 27.93 -22.63
C HIS A 13 -37.01 26.67 -21.73
N LEU A 14 -37.22 25.51 -22.35
CA LEU A 14 -37.02 24.22 -21.73
C LEU A 14 -35.52 23.90 -21.74
N GLY A 15 -34.84 24.22 -20.64
CA GLY A 15 -33.42 23.87 -20.46
C GLY A 15 -33.28 22.36 -20.32
N PHE A 16 -32.72 21.70 -21.31
CA PHE A 16 -32.36 20.28 -21.26
C PHE A 16 -31.02 20.17 -20.52
N ALA A 17 -31.07 19.85 -19.23
CA ALA A 17 -29.85 19.54 -18.46
C ALA A 17 -29.32 18.16 -18.87
N LEU A 18 -28.26 18.12 -19.66
CA LEU A 18 -27.50 16.89 -19.90
C LEU A 18 -26.77 16.50 -18.61
N PHE A 19 -27.29 15.52 -17.89
CA PHE A 19 -26.55 14.83 -16.85
C PHE A 19 -25.52 13.90 -17.50
N PHE A 20 -24.27 14.34 -17.58
CA PHE A 20 -23.15 13.45 -17.83
C PHE A 20 -22.94 12.60 -16.56
N GLY A 21 -23.49 11.40 -16.56
CA GLY A 21 -23.16 10.40 -15.56
C GLY A 21 -21.68 9.98 -15.71
N LEU A 22 -20.83 10.51 -14.85
CA LEU A 22 -19.46 9.99 -14.71
C LEU A 22 -19.57 8.57 -14.12
N THR A 23 -19.42 7.56 -14.97
CA THR A 23 -19.21 6.20 -14.49
C THR A 23 -17.82 6.12 -13.89
N VAL A 24 -17.75 6.17 -12.56
CA VAL A 24 -16.51 5.85 -11.83
C VAL A 24 -16.32 4.35 -11.97
N GLN A 25 -15.42 3.95 -12.86
CA GLN A 25 -15.02 2.56 -12.99
C GLN A 25 -14.16 2.23 -11.77
N ALA A 26 -14.64 1.33 -10.91
CA ALA A 26 -13.86 0.87 -9.76
C ALA A 26 -12.57 0.21 -10.26
N GLN A 27 -11.43 0.80 -9.91
CA GLN A 27 -10.14 0.20 -10.23
C GLN A 27 -9.97 -1.08 -9.38
N THR A 28 -9.76 -2.20 -10.04
CA THR A 28 -9.60 -3.51 -9.39
C THR A 28 -8.14 -3.79 -9.07
N TYR A 29 -7.89 -4.37 -7.90
CA TYR A 29 -6.60 -4.91 -7.49
C TYR A 29 -6.81 -6.25 -6.79
N THR A 30 -5.75 -7.03 -6.67
CA THR A 30 -5.79 -8.33 -6.01
C THR A 30 -5.37 -8.17 -4.55
N SER A 31 -6.21 -8.66 -3.63
CA SER A 31 -5.83 -8.80 -2.22
C SER A 31 -6.48 -10.04 -1.60
N TRP A 32 -5.88 -10.54 -0.55
CA TRP A 32 -6.38 -11.63 0.29
C TRP A 32 -6.30 -11.21 1.74
N LYS A 33 -7.36 -11.42 2.48
CA LYS A 33 -7.45 -11.07 3.91
C LYS A 33 -7.84 -12.30 4.73
N VAL A 34 -7.19 -12.49 5.86
CA VAL A 34 -7.60 -13.42 6.93
C VAL A 34 -7.85 -12.63 8.20
N GLY A 35 -8.70 -13.17 9.08
CA GLY A 35 -9.11 -12.51 10.32
C GLY A 35 -10.35 -11.65 10.14
N SER A 36 -10.48 -10.61 10.95
CA SER A 36 -11.64 -9.72 10.97
C SER A 36 -11.76 -8.89 9.70
N THR A 37 -12.99 -8.67 9.23
CA THR A 37 -13.28 -7.69 8.18
C THR A 37 -13.49 -6.28 8.73
N THR A 38 -13.68 -6.16 10.03
CA THR A 38 -13.84 -4.87 10.72
C THR A 38 -12.47 -4.26 11.00
N ASP A 39 -12.27 -3.04 10.54
CA ASP A 39 -11.09 -2.22 10.80
C ASP A 39 -11.02 -1.84 12.28
N VAL A 40 -9.85 -1.89 12.89
CA VAL A 40 -9.65 -1.51 14.27
C VAL A 40 -8.51 -0.51 14.39
N THR A 41 -8.60 0.35 15.37
CA THR A 41 -7.50 1.26 15.72
C THR A 41 -6.98 0.87 17.10
N THR A 42 -5.70 0.52 17.17
CA THR A 42 -5.04 0.15 18.43
C THR A 42 -3.98 1.17 18.80
N THR A 43 -3.51 1.10 20.05
CA THR A 43 -2.34 1.87 20.48
C THR A 43 -1.09 1.23 19.90
N THR A 44 -0.40 1.94 19.02
CA THR A 44 0.81 1.45 18.35
C THR A 44 2.07 2.10 18.90
N THR A 45 3.20 1.43 18.74
CA THR A 45 4.53 2.00 18.97
C THR A 45 5.37 1.84 17.71
N GLY A 46 5.91 2.93 17.19
CA GLY A 46 6.73 2.91 15.98
C GLY A 46 7.99 2.03 16.11
N GLY A 47 8.44 1.53 15.00
CA GLY A 47 9.68 0.76 14.90
C GLY A 47 9.93 0.31 13.47
N ILE A 48 11.19 0.09 13.13
CA ILE A 48 11.60 -0.39 11.81
C ILE A 48 12.22 -1.77 11.97
N CYS A 49 11.72 -2.75 11.22
CA CYS A 49 12.21 -4.12 11.20
C CYS A 49 12.85 -4.42 9.84
N LEU A 50 14.17 -4.49 9.80
CA LEU A 50 14.94 -4.73 8.58
C LEU A 50 15.47 -6.16 8.60
N MET A 51 14.95 -7.03 7.72
CA MET A 51 15.38 -8.41 7.59
C MET A 51 16.08 -8.64 6.25
N GLY A 52 17.20 -9.35 6.25
CA GLY A 52 17.86 -9.80 5.03
C GLY A 52 17.02 -10.83 4.27
N GLY A 53 17.48 -11.23 3.09
CA GLY A 53 16.84 -12.31 2.32
C GLY A 53 17.05 -13.67 2.98
N GLY A 54 16.25 -14.65 2.58
CA GLY A 54 16.23 -16.00 3.12
C GLY A 54 15.00 -16.25 3.97
N THR A 55 15.13 -17.08 5.01
CA THR A 55 14.04 -17.37 5.95
C THR A 55 13.77 -16.14 6.82
N ASP A 56 12.51 -15.79 6.96
CA ASP A 56 12.09 -14.69 7.84
C ASP A 56 12.33 -15.06 9.31
N ASN A 57 12.61 -14.06 10.12
CA ASN A 57 12.82 -14.23 11.55
C ASN A 57 11.52 -14.02 12.30
N ASP A 58 10.97 -15.11 12.87
CA ASP A 58 9.73 -15.11 13.62
C ASP A 58 9.70 -14.09 14.76
N ASP A 59 10.78 -14.01 15.53
CA ASP A 59 10.84 -13.12 16.70
C ASP A 59 10.85 -11.65 16.30
N ALA A 60 11.44 -11.31 15.16
CA ALA A 60 11.39 -9.97 14.61
C ALA A 60 9.97 -9.58 14.17
N ILE A 61 9.23 -10.50 13.54
CA ILE A 61 7.83 -10.25 13.16
C ILE A 61 6.93 -10.20 14.40
N LYS A 62 7.12 -11.10 15.37
CA LYS A 62 6.40 -11.06 16.66
C LYS A 62 6.61 -9.72 17.37
N TRP A 63 7.84 -9.21 17.38
CA TRP A 63 8.16 -7.89 17.93
C TRP A 63 7.38 -6.77 17.21
N MET A 64 7.24 -6.83 15.89
CA MET A 64 6.41 -5.88 15.14
C MET A 64 4.95 -5.96 15.61
N PHE A 65 4.38 -7.16 15.72
CA PHE A 65 2.98 -7.35 16.10
C PHE A 65 2.68 -6.91 17.53
N GLN A 66 3.63 -7.10 18.45
CA GLN A 66 3.52 -6.55 19.80
C GLN A 66 3.44 -5.02 19.78
N LYS A 67 4.20 -4.37 18.88
CA LYS A 67 4.15 -2.92 18.70
C LYS A 67 2.89 -2.43 17.98
N ALA A 68 2.26 -3.29 17.20
CA ALA A 68 0.97 -3.03 16.54
C ALA A 68 -0.23 -3.11 17.51
N GLY A 69 -0.03 -3.62 18.73
CA GLY A 69 -1.09 -3.71 19.74
C GLY A 69 -2.25 -4.61 19.34
N GLY A 70 -2.03 -5.63 18.50
CA GLY A 70 -3.09 -6.53 18.02
C GLY A 70 -3.95 -5.96 16.88
N GLY A 71 -3.53 -4.90 16.22
CA GLY A 71 -4.26 -4.25 15.14
C GLY A 71 -4.18 -4.97 13.79
N ASP A 72 -4.51 -4.26 12.72
CA ASP A 72 -4.52 -4.77 11.35
C ASP A 72 -3.12 -4.73 10.71
N VAL A 73 -2.74 -5.84 10.09
CA VAL A 73 -1.46 -5.99 9.39
C VAL A 73 -1.68 -5.94 7.87
N VAL A 74 -0.94 -5.08 7.18
CA VAL A 74 -0.91 -5.05 5.71
C VAL A 74 0.43 -5.58 5.22
N VAL A 75 0.38 -6.51 4.26
CA VAL A 75 1.55 -7.04 3.56
C VAL A 75 1.54 -6.54 2.12
N LEU A 76 2.62 -5.90 1.67
CA LEU A 76 2.75 -5.41 0.30
C LEU A 76 3.68 -6.30 -0.52
N ARG A 77 3.27 -6.56 -1.77
CA ARG A 77 4.04 -7.31 -2.77
C ARG A 77 3.78 -6.75 -4.16
N SER A 78 4.73 -6.92 -5.09
CA SER A 78 4.50 -6.67 -6.52
C SER A 78 4.09 -7.93 -7.30
N ALA A 79 4.26 -9.11 -6.71
CA ALA A 79 3.91 -10.40 -7.32
C ALA A 79 3.75 -11.48 -6.24
N GLY A 80 3.23 -12.65 -6.63
CA GLY A 80 3.04 -13.79 -5.74
C GLY A 80 1.61 -13.92 -5.21
N THR A 81 1.47 -14.53 -4.04
CA THR A 81 0.18 -14.85 -3.41
C THR A 81 0.16 -14.40 -1.94
N ASP A 82 -0.81 -14.89 -1.19
CA ASP A 82 -1.07 -14.61 0.22
C ASP A 82 -0.26 -15.45 1.23
N GLY A 83 0.91 -15.97 0.82
CA GLY A 83 1.72 -16.86 1.66
C GLY A 83 2.06 -16.34 3.06
N TYR A 84 1.99 -15.03 3.29
CA TYR A 84 2.17 -14.45 4.62
C TYR A 84 0.91 -14.48 5.49
N ASN A 85 -0.29 -14.62 4.91
CA ASN A 85 -1.51 -14.40 5.66
C ASN A 85 -1.68 -15.38 6.82
N THR A 86 -1.69 -16.70 6.54
CA THR A 86 -1.86 -17.71 7.58
C THR A 86 -0.67 -17.73 8.54
N TYR A 87 0.55 -17.64 8.01
CA TYR A 87 1.76 -17.57 8.80
C TYR A 87 1.73 -16.45 9.84
N MET A 88 1.42 -15.22 9.42
CA MET A 88 1.38 -14.05 10.30
C MET A 88 0.15 -14.04 11.22
N TYR A 89 -1.00 -14.54 10.73
CA TYR A 89 -2.26 -14.48 11.50
C TYR A 89 -2.33 -15.55 12.61
N SER A 90 -1.86 -16.77 12.36
CA SER A 90 -2.09 -17.91 13.25
C SER A 90 -0.82 -18.64 13.70
N GLU A 91 0.23 -18.71 12.86
CA GLU A 91 1.39 -19.58 13.19
C GLU A 91 2.39 -18.90 14.12
N LEU A 92 2.51 -17.58 14.07
CA LEU A 92 3.43 -16.83 14.93
C LEU A 92 2.98 -16.73 16.40
N GLY A 93 1.71 -16.97 16.70
CA GLY A 93 1.20 -16.99 18.07
C GLY A 93 1.09 -15.61 18.74
N VAL A 94 1.22 -14.52 18.01
CA VAL A 94 0.92 -13.15 18.48
C VAL A 94 -0.37 -12.71 17.83
N PRO A 95 -1.45 -12.46 18.60
CA PRO A 95 -2.75 -12.14 18.03
C PRO A 95 -2.73 -10.78 17.31
N VAL A 96 -3.32 -10.76 16.12
CA VAL A 96 -3.59 -9.56 15.33
C VAL A 96 -5.04 -9.60 14.85
N ASN A 97 -5.68 -8.45 14.60
CA ASN A 97 -7.07 -8.38 14.15
C ASN A 97 -7.24 -9.02 12.76
N SER A 98 -6.35 -8.68 11.86
CA SER A 98 -6.33 -9.26 10.50
C SER A 98 -4.95 -9.16 9.86
N VAL A 99 -4.76 -9.95 8.79
CA VAL A 99 -3.61 -9.82 7.88
C VAL A 99 -4.15 -9.74 6.46
N GLU A 100 -3.81 -8.67 5.72
CA GLU A 100 -4.19 -8.50 4.33
C GLU A 100 -2.95 -8.35 3.43
N THR A 101 -2.75 -9.29 2.51
CA THR A 101 -1.76 -9.15 1.44
C THR A 101 -2.36 -8.43 0.25
N ILE A 102 -1.69 -7.39 -0.25
CA ILE A 102 -2.10 -6.58 -1.40
C ILE A 102 -1.03 -6.67 -2.48
N ILE A 103 -1.46 -7.01 -3.71
CA ILE A 103 -0.59 -7.04 -4.90
C ILE A 103 -0.65 -5.70 -5.61
N ILE A 104 0.50 -5.02 -5.69
CA ILE A 104 0.67 -3.74 -6.37
C ILE A 104 1.72 -3.93 -7.47
N ASP A 105 1.28 -4.50 -8.60
CA ASP A 105 2.11 -4.96 -9.72
C ASP A 105 2.20 -3.97 -10.88
N THR A 106 1.64 -2.76 -10.69
CA THR A 106 1.72 -1.66 -11.65
C THR A 106 1.67 -0.32 -10.93
N ARG A 107 2.22 0.72 -11.59
CA ARG A 107 2.11 2.10 -11.11
C ARG A 107 0.66 2.59 -11.05
N ALA A 108 -0.20 2.11 -11.95
CA ALA A 108 -1.62 2.42 -11.93
C ALA A 108 -2.30 1.91 -10.64
N LYS A 109 -1.97 0.66 -10.20
CA LYS A 109 -2.45 0.14 -8.92
C LYS A 109 -1.88 0.90 -7.72
N ALA A 110 -0.63 1.33 -7.76
CA ALA A 110 -0.04 2.16 -6.71
C ALA A 110 -0.71 3.55 -6.58
N SER A 111 -1.48 3.96 -7.58
CA SER A 111 -2.25 5.21 -7.59
C SER A 111 -3.70 5.03 -7.13
N ILE A 112 -4.15 3.80 -6.82
CA ILE A 112 -5.51 3.53 -6.34
C ILE A 112 -5.69 4.06 -4.91
N ALA A 113 -6.58 5.03 -4.73
CA ALA A 113 -6.82 5.64 -3.42
C ALA A 113 -7.25 4.63 -2.34
N ALA A 114 -8.02 3.60 -2.71
CA ALA A 114 -8.43 2.56 -1.78
C ALA A 114 -7.24 1.76 -1.20
N ILE A 115 -6.20 1.50 -2.01
CA ILE A 115 -4.96 0.84 -1.54
C ILE A 115 -4.23 1.75 -0.55
N ALA A 116 -4.03 3.02 -0.89
CA ALA A 116 -3.37 3.97 0.01
C ALA A 116 -4.14 4.14 1.33
N THR A 117 -5.48 4.12 1.29
CA THR A 117 -6.32 4.16 2.50
C THR A 117 -6.11 2.91 3.37
N LYS A 118 -6.11 1.71 2.79
CA LYS A 118 -5.84 0.47 3.53
C LYS A 118 -4.47 0.49 4.21
N ILE A 119 -3.44 0.94 3.49
CA ILE A 119 -2.09 1.09 4.06
C ILE A 119 -2.12 2.09 5.23
N ARG A 120 -2.72 3.26 5.06
CA ARG A 120 -2.79 4.28 6.13
C ARG A 120 -3.52 3.82 7.37
N ASN A 121 -4.52 2.95 7.22
CA ASN A 121 -5.29 2.41 8.35
C ASN A 121 -4.51 1.34 9.14
N ALA A 122 -3.57 0.64 8.52
CA ALA A 122 -2.85 -0.46 9.14
C ALA A 122 -2.10 -0.08 10.43
N GLU A 123 -2.08 -0.98 11.41
CA GLU A 123 -1.28 -0.89 12.64
C GLU A 123 0.10 -1.54 12.51
N ALA A 124 0.30 -2.35 11.48
CA ALA A 124 1.62 -2.82 11.07
C ALA A 124 1.69 -2.94 9.54
N LEU A 125 2.86 -2.66 8.98
CA LEU A 125 3.14 -2.83 7.56
C LEU A 125 4.35 -3.74 7.37
N PHE A 126 4.21 -4.73 6.49
CA PHE A 126 5.32 -5.60 6.08
C PHE A 126 5.48 -5.60 4.57
N ILE A 127 6.69 -5.37 4.08
CA ILE A 127 7.02 -5.41 2.66
C ILE A 127 7.78 -6.69 2.38
N ALA A 128 7.17 -7.58 1.61
CA ALA A 128 7.74 -8.87 1.29
C ALA A 128 8.99 -8.75 0.38
N GLY A 129 9.75 -9.82 0.29
CA GLY A 129 10.81 -9.97 -0.70
C GLY A 129 10.28 -9.95 -2.13
N GLY A 130 11.15 -9.63 -3.06
CA GLY A 130 10.82 -9.52 -4.48
C GLY A 130 11.99 -8.91 -5.26
N ASP A 131 11.67 -8.01 -6.18
CA ASP A 131 12.62 -7.22 -6.94
C ASP A 131 12.48 -5.73 -6.56
N GLN A 132 13.53 -5.16 -5.96
CA GLN A 132 13.51 -3.76 -5.54
C GLN A 132 13.40 -2.78 -6.71
N ALA A 133 13.93 -3.11 -7.90
CA ALA A 133 13.77 -2.27 -9.08
C ALA A 133 12.30 -2.15 -9.49
N THR A 134 11.57 -3.27 -9.42
CA THR A 134 10.12 -3.33 -9.65
C THR A 134 9.37 -2.50 -8.61
N TYR A 135 9.69 -2.64 -7.31
CA TYR A 135 9.08 -1.85 -6.24
C TYR A 135 9.26 -0.35 -6.46
N VAL A 136 10.50 0.08 -6.76
CA VAL A 136 10.81 1.48 -7.03
C VAL A 136 10.05 1.99 -8.26
N SER A 137 10.06 1.23 -9.36
CA SER A 137 9.36 1.59 -10.60
C SER A 137 7.86 1.79 -10.40
N TYR A 138 7.23 0.95 -9.57
CA TYR A 138 5.78 0.97 -9.41
C TYR A 138 5.31 1.89 -8.28
N TRP A 139 6.07 1.98 -7.17
CA TRP A 139 5.58 2.60 -5.94
C TRP A 139 6.15 3.99 -5.67
N LYS A 140 7.39 4.27 -6.12
CA LYS A 140 8.02 5.57 -5.89
C LYS A 140 7.22 6.72 -6.52
N ASP A 141 7.10 7.83 -5.81
CA ASP A 141 6.33 9.02 -6.18
C ASP A 141 4.84 8.68 -6.48
N THR A 142 4.22 7.86 -5.60
CA THR A 142 2.81 7.48 -5.70
C THR A 142 2.12 7.56 -4.34
N PRO A 143 0.77 7.52 -4.29
CA PRO A 143 0.02 7.44 -3.04
C PRO A 143 0.39 6.27 -2.11
N VAL A 144 0.94 5.17 -2.66
CA VAL A 144 1.46 4.04 -1.86
C VAL A 144 2.70 4.46 -1.07
N GLU A 145 3.68 5.10 -1.71
CA GLU A 145 4.85 5.63 -1.00
C GLU A 145 4.46 6.66 0.05
N ASP A 146 3.56 7.58 -0.28
CA ASP A 146 3.03 8.57 0.68
C ASP A 146 2.37 7.89 1.89
N ALA A 147 1.65 6.78 1.66
CA ALA A 147 1.01 6.03 2.73
C ALA A 147 2.04 5.30 3.62
N ILE A 148 3.08 4.71 3.04
CA ILE A 148 4.19 4.09 3.79
C ILE A 148 4.91 5.15 4.64
N ASN A 149 5.25 6.28 4.05
CA ASN A 149 5.88 7.40 4.75
C ASN A 149 4.99 7.96 5.88
N TYR A 150 3.69 8.02 5.66
CA TYR A 150 2.73 8.39 6.71
C TYR A 150 2.77 7.42 7.90
N LEU A 151 2.80 6.11 7.66
CA LEU A 151 2.89 5.11 8.72
C LEU A 151 4.16 5.27 9.57
N ILE A 152 5.29 5.51 8.91
CA ILE A 152 6.59 5.66 9.58
C ILE A 152 6.67 6.98 10.35
N ASN A 153 6.33 8.08 9.68
CA ASN A 153 6.66 9.42 10.18
C ASN A 153 5.54 10.07 11.00
N THR A 154 4.28 9.71 10.74
CA THR A 154 3.10 10.37 11.34
C THR A 154 2.34 9.44 12.27
N LYS A 155 1.81 8.31 11.76
CA LYS A 155 1.03 7.37 12.56
C LYS A 155 1.91 6.61 13.58
N LYS A 156 3.21 6.44 13.28
CA LYS A 156 4.19 5.79 14.17
C LYS A 156 3.83 4.34 14.46
N VAL A 157 3.56 3.56 13.40
CA VAL A 157 3.35 2.12 13.51
C VAL A 157 4.65 1.35 13.20
N PRO A 158 4.75 0.07 13.58
CA PRO A 158 5.85 -0.77 13.15
C PRO A 158 5.78 -1.02 11.63
N VAL A 159 6.89 -0.79 10.95
CA VAL A 159 7.05 -1.06 9.52
C VAL A 159 8.27 -1.96 9.33
N GLY A 160 8.12 -3.01 8.55
CA GLY A 160 9.21 -3.94 8.28
C GLY A 160 9.26 -4.42 6.85
N GLY A 161 10.34 -5.09 6.52
CA GLY A 161 10.50 -5.72 5.22
C GLY A 161 11.66 -6.70 5.19
N THR A 162 11.59 -7.63 4.24
CA THR A 162 12.60 -8.64 4.00
C THR A 162 13.19 -8.50 2.60
N SER A 163 14.49 -8.81 2.41
CA SER A 163 15.16 -8.80 1.10
C SER A 163 14.94 -7.45 0.37
N ALA A 164 14.31 -7.47 -0.81
CA ALA A 164 13.97 -6.27 -1.57
C ALA A 164 13.07 -5.29 -0.78
N GLY A 165 12.14 -5.81 0.02
CA GLY A 165 11.29 -5.00 0.90
C GLY A 165 12.08 -4.32 2.02
N CYS A 166 13.12 -4.97 2.55
CA CYS A 166 14.09 -4.34 3.45
C CYS A 166 14.90 -3.26 2.73
N ALA A 167 15.40 -3.56 1.53
CA ALA A 167 16.23 -2.63 0.78
C ALA A 167 15.55 -1.27 0.55
N ILE A 168 14.28 -1.27 0.14
CA ILE A 168 13.57 -0.02 -0.20
C ILE A 168 13.13 0.81 1.03
N LEU A 169 13.29 0.29 2.25
CA LEU A 169 13.01 1.05 3.48
C LEU A 169 14.16 1.97 3.88
N GLY A 170 15.32 1.86 3.25
CA GLY A 170 16.47 2.74 3.49
C GLY A 170 16.27 4.12 2.84
N GLN A 171 16.79 5.17 3.47
CA GLN A 171 16.86 6.49 2.85
C GLN A 171 17.75 6.47 1.60
N TYR A 172 18.81 5.67 1.63
CA TYR A 172 19.66 5.36 0.49
C TYR A 172 19.68 3.85 0.30
N TYR A 173 19.49 3.40 -0.90
CA TYR A 173 19.44 1.98 -1.21
C TYR A 173 19.93 1.68 -2.63
N TYR A 174 20.39 0.46 -2.85
CA TYR A 174 20.70 -0.03 -4.17
C TYR A 174 19.41 -0.44 -4.89
N SER A 175 19.00 0.36 -5.89
CA SER A 175 17.71 0.17 -6.58
C SER A 175 17.69 -1.02 -7.55
N ALA A 176 18.86 -1.51 -7.98
CA ALA A 176 19.03 -2.50 -9.05
C ALA A 176 18.35 -2.12 -10.40
N ALA A 177 18.03 -0.83 -10.61
CA ALA A 177 17.29 -0.38 -11.79
C ALA A 177 18.09 -0.54 -13.10
N ASN A 178 19.40 -0.47 -13.05
CA ASN A 178 20.27 -0.59 -14.22
C ASN A 178 20.94 -1.96 -14.34
N SER A 179 21.23 -2.61 -13.23
CA SER A 179 21.82 -3.95 -13.17
C SER A 179 21.81 -4.49 -11.74
N SER A 180 22.23 -5.72 -11.58
CA SER A 180 22.61 -6.28 -10.27
C SER A 180 24.08 -6.57 -10.23
N VAL A 181 24.66 -6.64 -9.03
CA VAL A 181 26.05 -7.00 -8.80
C VAL A 181 26.12 -8.18 -7.83
N THR A 182 26.92 -9.18 -8.18
CA THR A 182 27.17 -10.30 -7.27
C THR A 182 28.23 -9.91 -6.22
N SER A 183 28.23 -10.61 -5.08
CA SER A 183 29.25 -10.41 -4.05
C SER A 183 30.68 -10.56 -4.60
N ALA A 184 30.90 -11.53 -5.50
CA ALA A 184 32.19 -11.73 -6.14
C ALA A 184 32.63 -10.53 -6.99
N GLN A 185 31.71 -9.94 -7.75
CA GLN A 185 31.97 -8.74 -8.55
C GLN A 185 32.28 -7.53 -7.66
N ALA A 186 31.46 -7.31 -6.63
CA ALA A 186 31.67 -6.20 -5.70
C ALA A 186 32.99 -6.31 -4.92
N LEU A 187 33.40 -7.53 -4.55
CA LEU A 187 34.68 -7.77 -3.88
C LEU A 187 35.87 -7.59 -4.84
N ALA A 188 35.70 -7.94 -6.13
CA ALA A 188 36.79 -7.79 -7.12
C ALA A 188 36.99 -6.32 -7.50
N ASN A 189 35.92 -5.53 -7.62
CA ASN A 189 35.98 -4.10 -7.90
C ASN A 189 34.77 -3.36 -7.31
N PRO A 190 34.88 -2.80 -6.11
CA PRO A 190 33.77 -2.09 -5.48
C PRO A 190 33.39 -0.76 -6.15
N TYR A 191 34.17 -0.33 -7.14
CA TYR A 191 33.98 0.92 -7.88
C TYR A 191 33.54 0.70 -9.34
N ALA A 192 33.17 -0.52 -9.74
CA ALA A 192 32.75 -0.85 -11.10
C ALA A 192 31.30 -0.47 -11.38
#